data_88764a28ae32520759642d154b11568a
#
_entry.id   88764a28ae32520759642d154b11568a
#
_cell.length_a   1.000
_cell.length_b   1.000
_cell.length_c   1.000
_cell.angle_alpha   90.00
_cell.angle_beta   90.00
_cell.angle_gamma   90.00
#
_symmetry.space_group_name_H-M   'P 1'
#
loop_
_entity.id
_entity.type
_entity.pdbx_description
1 polymer ?
#
loop_
_entity_poly.entity_id
_entity_poly.type
_entity_poly.pdbx_seq_one_letter_code
_entity_poly.pdbx_strand_id
1 'polypeptide(L)'
;GKETTVREITITTTGTEDRTRDGTTKTDVRKEDQIRNVRKVRNVRSNKTVNANSKDRNVKNVVPTTSVLPGRKEIRIRRNSQLMKSLLKNSILSLFSACLLTACNEHTVYHSYQSLPNKGWGKSDTLSFQIPITDSVPTTLRLFAEVRNSIEYPYHDLHLFISQNLQDSTVWRTDTIAFCLADSTGRWTGHGWGSIYQSETFITSVRPLHPANYTIKIMSGMKDEKLQGLSDVGIRIEKQ
;
A
#
# COMPACT_ATOMS: atom_id res chain seq x y z
N GLY A 1 54.06 -0.39 33.58
CA GLY A 1 54.64 -0.33 32.26
C GLY A 1 54.50 -1.64 31.53
N LYS A 2 53.70 -1.67 30.49
CA LYS A 2 53.86 -2.58 29.33
C LYS A 2 53.26 -1.85 28.14
N GLU A 3 54.18 -1.36 27.28
CA GLU A 3 53.86 -0.84 25.95
C GLU A 3 53.42 -1.98 25.03
N THR A 4 52.29 -1.84 24.39
CA THR A 4 51.84 -2.73 23.32
C THR A 4 52.05 -2.03 21.97
N THR A 5 53.07 -2.54 21.26
CA THR A 5 53.47 -2.10 19.93
C THR A 5 52.41 -2.53 18.89
N VAL A 6 51.78 -1.58 18.23
CA VAL A 6 50.89 -1.79 17.08
C VAL A 6 51.76 -1.92 15.83
N ARG A 7 51.72 -3.06 15.15
CA ARG A 7 52.37 -3.27 13.85
C ARG A 7 51.43 -2.84 12.73
N GLU A 8 51.86 -1.85 12.00
CA GLU A 8 51.26 -1.39 10.77
C GLU A 8 51.55 -2.39 9.63
N ILE A 9 50.49 -2.88 8.99
CA ILE A 9 50.64 -3.75 7.80
C ILE A 9 50.33 -2.88 6.58
N THR A 10 51.39 -2.55 5.84
CA THR A 10 51.32 -1.90 4.54
C THR A 10 51.03 -2.95 3.47
N ILE A 11 49.88 -2.85 2.79
CA ILE A 11 49.58 -3.68 1.62
C ILE A 11 49.82 -2.82 0.38
N THR A 12 50.87 -3.16 -0.37
CA THR A 12 51.21 -2.59 -1.68
C THR A 12 50.38 -3.31 -2.75
N THR A 13 49.47 -2.60 -3.42
CA THR A 13 48.76 -3.12 -4.59
C THR A 13 49.44 -2.58 -5.86
N THR A 14 50.12 -3.48 -6.58
CA THR A 14 50.61 -3.24 -7.94
C THR A 14 49.46 -3.34 -8.92
N GLY A 15 49.21 -2.26 -9.65
CA GLY A 15 48.25 -2.19 -10.74
C GLY A 15 48.78 -2.93 -11.98
N THR A 16 47.88 -3.58 -12.68
CA THR A 16 48.10 -3.95 -14.10
C THR A 16 46.86 -3.48 -14.84
N GLU A 17 47.05 -2.42 -15.65
CA GLU A 17 46.09 -1.98 -16.68
C GLU A 17 46.12 -3.02 -17.80
N ASP A 18 44.98 -3.58 -18.15
CA ASP A 18 44.78 -4.22 -19.44
C ASP A 18 43.56 -3.59 -20.14
N ARG A 19 43.90 -2.99 -21.29
CA ARG A 19 43.01 -2.19 -22.13
C ARG A 19 42.63 -3.07 -23.30
N THR A 20 41.38 -3.57 -23.34
CA THR A 20 40.83 -4.16 -24.56
C THR A 20 39.54 -3.45 -24.97
N ARG A 21 39.59 -3.02 -26.21
CA ARG A 21 38.54 -2.40 -27.01
C ARG A 21 37.45 -3.40 -27.36
N ASP A 22 36.24 -2.85 -27.58
CA ASP A 22 35.09 -3.42 -28.31
C ASP A 22 34.35 -4.59 -27.69
N GLY A 23 33.10 -4.29 -27.30
CA GLY A 23 32.11 -5.25 -26.92
C GLY A 23 30.73 -4.65 -26.76
N THR A 24 30.14 -4.23 -27.87
CA THR A 24 28.71 -3.89 -27.91
C THR A 24 27.92 -5.15 -27.53
N THR A 25 27.32 -5.15 -26.35
CA THR A 25 26.62 -6.29 -25.81
C THR A 25 25.23 -6.44 -26.43
N LYS A 26 24.94 -7.62 -26.92
CA LYS A 26 23.73 -8.14 -27.55
C LYS A 26 22.42 -8.05 -26.72
N THR A 27 22.38 -7.28 -25.66
CA THR A 27 21.22 -7.16 -24.74
C THR A 27 20.27 -6.01 -25.07
N ASP A 28 20.66 -5.04 -25.90
CA ASP A 28 19.79 -3.91 -26.22
C ASP A 28 18.81 -4.16 -27.37
N VAL A 29 19.06 -5.15 -28.22
CA VAL A 29 18.17 -5.45 -29.36
C VAL A 29 16.87 -6.16 -28.93
N ARG A 30 16.86 -6.83 -27.79
CA ARG A 30 15.66 -7.54 -27.29
C ARG A 30 14.61 -6.65 -26.62
N LYS A 31 14.97 -5.46 -26.18
CA LYS A 31 14.02 -4.52 -25.55
C LYS A 31 13.21 -3.70 -26.54
N GLU A 32 13.73 -3.42 -27.73
CA GLU A 32 12.97 -2.67 -28.73
C GLU A 32 11.89 -3.49 -29.44
N ASP A 33 12.04 -4.81 -29.59
CA ASP A 33 11.05 -5.66 -30.21
C ASP A 33 9.82 -5.95 -29.32
N GLN A 34 9.95 -5.86 -28.01
CA GLN A 34 8.80 -5.97 -27.09
C GLN A 34 7.88 -4.74 -27.13
N ILE A 35 8.43 -3.55 -27.37
CA ILE A 35 7.65 -2.30 -27.40
C ILE A 35 6.83 -2.17 -28.69
N ARG A 36 7.26 -2.78 -29.79
CA ARG A 36 6.50 -2.75 -31.07
C ARG A 36 5.26 -3.66 -31.09
N ASN A 37 5.28 -4.76 -30.35
CA ASN A 37 4.14 -5.70 -30.33
C ASN A 37 2.94 -5.23 -29.49
N VAL A 38 3.14 -4.35 -28.52
CA VAL A 38 2.04 -3.82 -27.67
C VAL A 38 1.21 -2.74 -28.39
N ARG A 39 1.74 -2.10 -29.44
CA ARG A 39 1.01 -1.07 -30.21
C ARG A 39 0.10 -1.64 -31.32
N LYS A 40 0.24 -2.91 -31.69
CA LYS A 40 -0.54 -3.52 -32.79
C LYS A 40 -1.88 -4.15 -32.38
N VAL A 41 -2.13 -4.33 -31.08
CA VAL A 41 -3.36 -4.98 -30.58
C VAL A 41 -4.48 -3.97 -30.23
N ARG A 42 -4.22 -2.67 -30.30
CA ARG A 42 -5.21 -1.65 -29.89
C ARG A 42 -6.01 -1.00 -31.02
N ASN A 43 -5.89 -1.47 -32.27
CA ASN A 43 -6.51 -0.81 -33.45
C ASN A 43 -7.51 -1.69 -34.24
N VAL A 44 -8.10 -2.72 -33.63
CA VAL A 44 -9.09 -3.59 -34.29
C VAL A 44 -10.40 -3.68 -33.50
N ARG A 45 -10.94 -2.57 -33.04
CA ARG A 45 -12.33 -2.50 -32.58
C ARG A 45 -12.91 -1.10 -32.72
N SER A 46 -13.11 -0.73 -33.98
CA SER A 46 -14.10 0.32 -34.31
C SER A 46 -14.31 0.27 -35.83
N ASN A 47 -15.38 -0.38 -36.27
CA ASN A 47 -16.15 -0.07 -37.47
C ASN A 47 -17.05 -1.27 -37.81
N LYS A 48 -18.27 -1.24 -37.36
CA LYS A 48 -19.38 -1.88 -38.04
C LYS A 48 -20.68 -1.17 -37.66
N THR A 49 -20.90 -0.04 -38.32
CA THR A 49 -22.24 0.49 -38.54
C THR A 49 -22.64 0.08 -39.93
N VAL A 50 -23.63 -0.77 -40.06
CA VAL A 50 -24.24 -1.10 -41.34
C VAL A 50 -25.61 -0.43 -41.39
N ASN A 51 -25.72 0.45 -42.35
CA ASN A 51 -26.91 1.07 -42.90
C ASN A 51 -27.81 -0.01 -43.52
N ALA A 52 -29.10 0.00 -43.21
CA ALA A 52 -30.13 -0.64 -44.06
C ALA A 52 -31.37 0.24 -44.09
N ASN A 53 -31.46 0.94 -45.16
CA ASN A 53 -32.61 1.66 -45.68
C ASN A 53 -33.43 0.72 -46.54
N SER A 54 -34.76 0.67 -46.42
CA SER A 54 -35.73 0.35 -47.46
C SER A 54 -37.14 0.30 -46.86
N LYS A 55 -37.95 1.29 -47.10
CA LYS A 55 -38.93 1.46 -48.16
C LYS A 55 -40.22 0.61 -48.05
N ASP A 56 -41.33 1.38 -47.86
CA ASP A 56 -42.67 1.22 -48.39
C ASP A 56 -43.53 -0.01 -48.04
N ARG A 57 -44.67 0.21 -47.40
CA ARG A 57 -45.99 0.19 -48.11
C ARG A 57 -47.16 0.53 -47.19
N ASN A 58 -47.90 1.48 -47.66
CA ASN A 58 -49.24 1.96 -47.42
C ASN A 58 -50.32 0.84 -47.42
N VAL A 59 -51.12 0.73 -46.34
CA VAL A 59 -52.51 0.17 -46.45
C VAL A 59 -53.43 0.96 -45.52
N LYS A 60 -54.49 1.43 -46.14
CA LYS A 60 -55.58 2.24 -45.62
C LYS A 60 -56.58 1.44 -44.78
N ASN A 61 -57.19 2.20 -43.81
CA ASN A 61 -58.56 2.05 -43.33
C ASN A 61 -58.96 0.79 -42.56
N VAL A 62 -59.31 0.97 -41.29
CA VAL A 62 -60.72 0.81 -40.82
C VAL A 62 -60.79 1.36 -39.38
N VAL A 63 -61.66 2.31 -39.15
CA VAL A 63 -62.19 2.71 -37.83
C VAL A 63 -63.30 1.72 -37.46
N PRO A 64 -63.38 1.30 -36.19
CA PRO A 64 -64.57 1.58 -35.42
C PRO A 64 -64.26 2.20 -34.03
N THR A 65 -64.96 3.22 -33.79
CA THR A 65 -65.25 3.89 -32.53
C THR A 65 -65.74 2.92 -31.47
N THR A 66 -65.03 2.79 -30.37
CA THR A 66 -65.68 2.48 -29.10
C THR A 66 -64.88 3.16 -27.99
N SER A 67 -65.45 4.21 -27.46
CA SER A 67 -65.02 4.96 -26.28
C SER A 67 -65.15 4.07 -25.04
N VAL A 68 -64.01 3.58 -24.52
CA VAL A 68 -63.95 3.08 -23.16
C VAL A 68 -62.91 3.92 -22.43
N LEU A 69 -63.36 4.79 -21.54
CA LEU A 69 -62.53 5.52 -20.62
C LEU A 69 -61.74 4.56 -19.74
N PRO A 70 -60.41 4.60 -19.72
CA PRO A 70 -59.62 3.77 -18.82
C PRO A 70 -59.84 4.29 -17.37
N GLY A 71 -60.37 3.38 -16.55
CA GLY A 71 -60.83 3.69 -15.21
C GLY A 71 -59.75 4.23 -14.30
N ARG A 72 -60.16 5.19 -13.48
CA ARG A 72 -59.45 5.85 -12.38
C ARG A 72 -58.58 4.93 -11.47
N LYS A 73 -58.67 3.59 -11.60
CA LYS A 73 -57.95 2.62 -10.77
C LYS A 73 -56.52 2.37 -11.25
N GLU A 74 -56.22 2.45 -12.54
CA GLU A 74 -54.84 2.18 -13.04
C GLU A 74 -53.85 3.29 -12.67
N ILE A 75 -54.29 4.54 -12.64
CA ILE A 75 -53.47 5.70 -12.28
C ILE A 75 -53.02 5.61 -10.79
N ARG A 76 -53.91 5.07 -9.91
CA ARG A 76 -53.59 4.89 -8.49
C ARG A 76 -52.57 3.80 -8.23
N ILE A 77 -52.61 2.70 -8.98
CA ILE A 77 -51.66 1.58 -8.85
C ILE A 77 -50.29 2.01 -9.33
N ARG A 78 -50.17 2.72 -10.46
CA ARG A 78 -48.88 3.24 -10.97
C ARG A 78 -48.24 4.26 -10.02
N ARG A 79 -48.99 5.14 -9.39
CA ARG A 79 -48.51 6.11 -8.43
C ARG A 79 -47.95 5.43 -7.17
N ASN A 80 -48.62 4.39 -6.65
CA ASN A 80 -48.16 3.65 -5.49
C ASN A 80 -46.87 2.86 -5.77
N SER A 81 -46.70 2.31 -6.99
CA SER A 81 -45.49 1.56 -7.34
C SER A 81 -44.27 2.49 -7.47
N GLN A 82 -44.44 3.73 -7.90
CA GLN A 82 -43.34 4.70 -7.92
C GLN A 82 -42.93 5.16 -6.54
N LEU A 83 -43.91 5.41 -5.66
CA LEU A 83 -43.67 5.76 -4.27
C LEU A 83 -42.96 4.61 -3.50
N MET A 84 -43.37 3.36 -3.71
CA MET A 84 -42.70 2.20 -3.12
C MET A 84 -41.24 2.04 -3.61
N LYS A 85 -40.99 2.26 -4.90
CA LYS A 85 -39.63 2.22 -5.45
C LYS A 85 -38.72 3.32 -4.91
N SER A 86 -39.26 4.53 -4.69
CA SER A 86 -38.48 5.63 -4.10
C SER A 86 -38.20 5.41 -2.61
N LEU A 87 -39.16 4.89 -1.85
CA LEU A 87 -38.98 4.53 -0.46
C LEU A 87 -37.96 3.40 -0.28
N LEU A 88 -37.99 2.38 -1.16
CA LEU A 88 -37.05 1.27 -1.13
C LEU A 88 -35.61 1.75 -1.46
N LYS A 89 -35.46 2.62 -2.48
CA LYS A 89 -34.16 3.22 -2.79
C LYS A 89 -33.59 4.04 -1.64
N ASN A 90 -34.40 4.85 -0.99
CA ASN A 90 -33.97 5.68 0.13
C ASN A 90 -33.63 4.83 1.35
N SER A 91 -34.38 3.74 1.60
CA SER A 91 -34.10 2.79 2.69
C SER A 91 -32.78 2.03 2.45
N ILE A 92 -32.53 1.57 1.22
CA ILE A 92 -31.27 0.89 0.85
C ILE A 92 -30.09 1.86 0.99
N LEU A 93 -30.24 3.10 0.52
CA LEU A 93 -29.18 4.12 0.64
C LEU A 93 -28.89 4.48 2.10
N SER A 94 -29.92 4.59 2.94
CA SER A 94 -29.76 4.83 4.37
C SER A 94 -29.09 3.65 5.09
N LEU A 95 -29.47 2.42 4.76
CA LEU A 95 -28.85 1.21 5.32
C LEU A 95 -27.38 1.09 4.90
N PHE A 96 -27.06 1.39 3.64
CA PHE A 96 -25.69 1.40 3.14
C PHE A 96 -24.83 2.49 3.82
N SER A 97 -25.42 3.69 4.04
CA SER A 97 -24.75 4.77 4.78
C SER A 97 -24.49 4.40 6.25
N ALA A 98 -25.42 3.70 6.90
CA ALA A 98 -25.24 3.25 8.29
C ALA A 98 -24.12 2.20 8.44
N CYS A 99 -23.94 1.31 7.46
CA CYS A 99 -22.87 0.31 7.46
C CYS A 99 -21.46 0.92 7.33
N LEU A 100 -21.31 2.11 6.75
CA LEU A 100 -20.03 2.78 6.59
C LEU A 100 -19.49 3.41 7.90
N LEU A 101 -20.31 3.53 8.94
CA LEU A 101 -19.95 4.20 10.19
C LEU A 101 -19.41 3.25 11.27
N THR A 102 -19.36 1.93 11.03
CA THR A 102 -18.97 0.94 12.05
C THR A 102 -17.53 0.45 11.95
N ALA A 103 -16.69 1.04 11.12
CA ALA A 103 -15.30 0.62 10.89
C ALA A 103 -14.30 1.26 11.87
N CYS A 104 -14.64 1.45 13.16
CA CYS A 104 -13.68 1.81 14.19
C CYS A 104 -12.95 0.56 14.69
N ASN A 105 -11.63 0.53 14.53
CA ASN A 105 -10.77 -0.52 15.08
C ASN A 105 -10.46 -0.17 16.55
N GLU A 106 -11.25 -0.69 17.49
CA GLU A 106 -11.19 -0.35 18.93
C GLU A 106 -9.89 -0.80 19.62
N HIS A 107 -9.11 -1.69 18.99
CA HIS A 107 -7.89 -2.24 19.58
C HIS A 107 -6.63 -1.41 19.32
N THR A 108 -6.63 -0.51 18.33
CA THR A 108 -5.47 0.29 17.97
C THR A 108 -5.32 1.49 18.91
N VAL A 109 -4.23 1.50 19.67
CA VAL A 109 -3.88 2.58 20.60
C VAL A 109 -3.10 3.69 19.90
N TYR A 110 -2.24 3.29 18.97
CA TYR A 110 -1.37 4.21 18.23
C TYR A 110 -1.10 3.66 16.84
N HIS A 111 -1.17 4.53 15.84
CA HIS A 111 -0.80 4.19 14.47
C HIS A 111 -0.30 5.45 13.76
N SER A 112 0.95 5.44 13.34
CA SER A 112 1.55 6.59 12.66
C SER A 112 2.64 6.14 11.70
N TYR A 113 2.77 6.89 10.60
CA TYR A 113 3.82 6.74 9.61
C TYR A 113 4.67 8.00 9.54
N GLN A 114 5.95 7.82 9.23
CA GLN A 114 6.85 8.89 8.82
C GLN A 114 7.32 8.62 7.39
N SER A 115 7.14 9.61 6.53
CA SER A 115 7.58 9.53 5.14
C SER A 115 9.08 9.73 5.05
N LEU A 116 9.70 8.93 4.20
CA LEU A 116 11.13 8.96 3.94
C LEU A 116 11.46 9.92 2.78
N PRO A 117 12.67 10.50 2.78
CA PRO A 117 13.07 11.37 1.69
C PRO A 117 13.16 10.63 0.35
N ASN A 118 12.69 11.23 -0.75
CA ASN A 118 12.79 10.67 -2.10
C ASN A 118 14.23 10.38 -2.54
N LYS A 119 15.22 11.03 -1.91
CA LYS A 119 16.66 10.83 -2.17
C LYS A 119 17.22 9.59 -1.47
N GLY A 120 16.38 8.83 -0.76
CA GLY A 120 16.73 7.67 0.04
C GLY A 120 16.90 7.99 1.53
N TRP A 121 16.68 6.97 2.35
CA TRP A 121 16.84 7.01 3.80
C TRP A 121 18.31 6.85 4.17
N GLY A 122 18.88 7.87 4.83
CA GLY A 122 20.26 7.83 5.28
C GLY A 122 20.47 6.82 6.40
N LYS A 123 21.60 6.12 6.39
CA LYS A 123 21.93 5.09 7.38
C LYS A 123 21.95 5.60 8.81
N SER A 124 22.37 6.84 9.01
CA SER A 124 22.39 7.52 10.33
C SER A 124 21.08 8.21 10.68
N ASP A 125 20.13 8.30 9.74
CA ASP A 125 18.88 9.01 9.99
C ASP A 125 17.98 8.18 10.91
N THR A 126 17.51 8.80 11.98
CA THR A 126 16.66 8.17 12.98
C THR A 126 15.24 8.73 12.88
N LEU A 127 14.26 7.83 12.68
CA LEU A 127 12.85 8.15 12.82
C LEU A 127 12.44 8.03 14.30
N SER A 128 11.69 9.01 14.81
CA SER A 128 11.29 9.04 16.23
C SER A 128 9.79 9.19 16.36
N PHE A 129 9.15 8.23 17.02
CA PHE A 129 7.71 8.20 17.27
C PHE A 129 7.46 8.48 18.77
N GLN A 130 6.59 9.43 19.07
CA GLN A 130 6.14 9.75 20.42
C GLN A 130 4.82 9.06 20.69
N ILE A 131 4.79 8.22 21.74
CA ILE A 131 3.66 7.35 22.06
C ILE A 131 3.04 7.80 23.39
N PRO A 132 1.97 8.60 23.39
CA PRO A 132 1.29 9.00 24.60
C PRO A 132 0.46 7.84 25.15
N ILE A 133 0.85 7.27 26.28
CA ILE A 133 0.06 6.28 27.02
C ILE A 133 -0.55 6.98 28.23
N THR A 134 -1.87 7.17 28.19
CA THR A 134 -2.62 7.88 29.22
C THR A 134 -3.38 6.94 30.17
N ASP A 135 -3.56 5.68 29.77
CA ASP A 135 -4.31 4.71 30.55
C ASP A 135 -3.57 4.34 31.85
N SER A 136 -4.22 4.51 32.96
CA SER A 136 -3.69 4.14 34.29
C SER A 136 -3.67 2.65 34.56
N VAL A 137 -4.44 1.86 33.77
CA VAL A 137 -4.51 0.41 33.93
C VAL A 137 -3.45 -0.24 33.04
N PRO A 138 -2.51 -1.00 33.63
CA PRO A 138 -1.50 -1.69 32.84
C PRO A 138 -2.12 -2.71 31.89
N THR A 139 -2.12 -2.42 30.61
CA THR A 139 -2.60 -3.29 29.53
C THR A 139 -1.42 -3.79 28.71
N THR A 140 -1.44 -5.03 28.29
CA THR A 140 -0.42 -5.54 27.36
C THR A 140 -0.62 -4.91 25.99
N LEU A 141 0.44 -4.31 25.47
CA LEU A 141 0.49 -3.68 24.15
C LEU A 141 1.31 -4.56 23.20
N ARG A 142 0.77 -4.80 22.02
CA ARG A 142 1.45 -5.47 20.92
C ARG A 142 2.00 -4.43 19.95
N LEU A 143 3.27 -4.48 19.68
CA LEU A 143 3.96 -3.55 18.80
C LEU A 143 4.22 -4.19 17.44
N PHE A 144 3.93 -3.45 16.38
CA PHE A 144 4.20 -3.82 15.00
C PHE A 144 4.97 -2.71 14.31
N ALA A 145 5.98 -3.09 13.55
CA ALA A 145 6.58 -2.21 12.57
C ALA A 145 5.92 -2.41 11.22
N GLU A 146 5.74 -1.34 10.49
CA GLU A 146 5.14 -1.33 9.17
C GLU A 146 6.05 -0.57 8.20
N VAL A 147 6.16 -1.06 6.98
CA VAL A 147 6.96 -0.42 5.94
C VAL A 147 6.19 -0.37 4.64
N ARG A 148 6.40 0.70 3.87
CA ARG A 148 5.93 0.81 2.50
C ARG A 148 7.12 0.90 1.57
N ASN A 149 7.22 -0.06 0.65
CA ASN A 149 8.25 -0.07 -0.37
C ASN A 149 7.67 0.08 -1.76
N SER A 150 8.42 0.69 -2.65
CA SER A 150 8.11 0.72 -4.08
C SER A 150 8.67 -0.52 -4.79
N ILE A 151 8.23 -0.72 -6.03
CA ILE A 151 8.79 -1.76 -6.92
C ILE A 151 10.28 -1.54 -7.23
N GLU A 152 10.83 -0.35 -6.93
CA GLU A 152 12.21 0.02 -7.15
C GLU A 152 13.12 -0.35 -5.97
N TYR A 153 12.56 -0.86 -4.86
CA TYR A 153 13.36 -1.32 -3.72
C TYR A 153 14.24 -2.49 -4.15
N PRO A 154 15.58 -2.42 -3.96
CA PRO A 154 16.49 -3.35 -4.64
C PRO A 154 16.72 -4.69 -3.90
N TYR A 155 16.14 -4.89 -2.69
CA TYR A 155 16.40 -6.06 -1.86
C TYR A 155 15.14 -6.88 -1.60
N HIS A 156 15.32 -8.18 -1.28
CA HIS A 156 14.24 -9.08 -0.86
C HIS A 156 13.85 -8.88 0.60
N ASP A 157 14.78 -8.40 1.42
CA ASP A 157 14.63 -8.21 2.85
C ASP A 157 14.96 -6.78 3.26
N LEU A 158 14.49 -6.41 4.44
CA LEU A 158 14.81 -5.15 5.09
C LEU A 158 15.06 -5.41 6.57
N HIS A 159 16.20 -4.94 7.06
CA HIS A 159 16.54 -4.98 8.49
C HIS A 159 16.42 -3.60 9.10
N LEU A 160 15.75 -3.52 10.25
CA LEU A 160 15.58 -2.29 11.02
C LEU A 160 16.08 -2.49 12.44
N PHE A 161 16.79 -1.51 12.98
CA PHE A 161 17.06 -1.40 14.42
C PHE A 161 15.96 -0.56 15.06
N ILE A 162 15.24 -1.16 16.01
CA ILE A 162 14.12 -0.52 16.71
C ILE A 162 14.47 -0.43 18.19
N SER A 163 14.66 0.80 18.66
CA SER A 163 14.91 1.10 20.07
C SER A 163 13.64 1.67 20.69
N GLN A 164 13.21 1.13 21.81
CA GLN A 164 11.98 1.56 22.49
C GLN A 164 12.17 1.58 24.01
N ASN A 165 11.41 2.45 24.70
CA ASN A 165 11.39 2.56 26.14
C ASN A 165 9.98 2.37 26.74
N LEU A 166 9.11 1.61 26.04
CA LEU A 166 7.67 1.48 26.35
C LEU A 166 7.35 0.77 27.67
N GLN A 167 8.25 -0.02 28.21
CA GLN A 167 8.03 -0.66 29.52
C GLN A 167 8.26 0.31 30.67
N ASP A 168 9.37 1.04 30.58
CA ASP A 168 9.79 2.07 31.54
C ASP A 168 10.46 3.18 30.74
N SER A 169 10.00 4.42 30.92
CA SER A 169 10.48 5.58 30.15
C SER A 169 11.98 5.85 30.25
N THR A 170 12.64 5.27 31.28
CA THR A 170 14.08 5.42 31.53
C THR A 170 14.92 4.28 30.93
N VAL A 171 14.31 3.12 30.61
CA VAL A 171 15.01 1.91 30.17
C VAL A 171 14.77 1.68 28.69
N TRP A 172 15.86 1.70 27.90
CA TRP A 172 15.82 1.43 26.47
C TRP A 172 16.11 -0.02 26.15
N ARG A 173 15.36 -0.56 25.22
CA ARG A 173 15.61 -1.88 24.59
C ARG A 173 15.71 -1.69 23.09
N THR A 174 16.67 -2.39 22.48
CA THR A 174 16.88 -2.34 21.03
C THR A 174 16.77 -3.75 20.47
N ASP A 175 15.92 -3.92 19.47
CA ASP A 175 15.70 -5.17 18.74
C ASP A 175 16.05 -4.96 17.26
N THR A 176 16.55 -6.03 16.62
CA THR A 176 16.72 -6.05 15.17
C THR A 176 15.55 -6.80 14.55
N ILE A 177 14.79 -6.13 13.71
CA ILE A 177 13.61 -6.68 13.05
C ILE A 177 13.89 -6.86 11.57
N ALA A 178 13.56 -8.06 11.06
CA ALA A 178 13.69 -8.39 9.65
C ALA A 178 12.30 -8.45 8.99
N PHE A 179 12.19 -7.82 7.84
CA PHE A 179 11.04 -7.93 6.93
C PHE A 179 11.46 -8.78 5.74
N CYS A 180 10.63 -9.75 5.36
CA CYS A 180 10.72 -10.43 4.09
C CYS A 180 9.78 -9.71 3.10
N LEU A 181 10.31 -8.78 2.31
CA LEU A 181 9.53 -7.94 1.40
C LEU A 181 9.22 -8.62 0.07
N ALA A 182 10.09 -9.53 -0.38
CA ALA A 182 9.88 -10.32 -1.58
C ALA A 182 10.21 -11.81 -1.36
N ASP A 183 9.52 -12.69 -2.06
CA ASP A 183 9.79 -14.12 -2.05
C ASP A 183 11.03 -14.49 -2.90
N SER A 184 11.40 -15.76 -2.91
CA SER A 184 12.55 -16.26 -3.67
C SER A 184 12.45 -16.11 -5.19
N THR A 185 11.23 -15.81 -5.70
CA THR A 185 10.99 -15.53 -7.12
C THR A 185 10.99 -14.04 -7.44
N GLY A 186 11.21 -13.18 -6.45
CA GLY A 186 11.20 -11.73 -6.57
C GLY A 186 9.80 -11.12 -6.55
N ARG A 187 8.77 -11.88 -6.15
CA ARG A 187 7.41 -11.37 -6.01
C ARG A 187 7.24 -10.73 -4.64
N TRP A 188 6.70 -9.51 -4.60
CA TRP A 188 6.42 -8.80 -3.37
C TRP A 188 5.40 -9.56 -2.50
N THR A 189 5.69 -9.69 -1.21
CA THR A 189 4.86 -10.42 -0.23
C THR A 189 3.85 -9.53 0.46
N GLY A 190 4.09 -8.21 0.48
CA GLY A 190 3.22 -7.21 1.09
C GLY A 190 1.91 -7.02 0.35
N HIS A 191 0.93 -6.42 1.03
CA HIS A 191 -0.31 -5.97 0.41
C HIS A 191 -0.05 -4.67 -0.36
N GLY A 192 -0.43 -4.63 -1.64
CA GLY A 192 -0.10 -3.47 -2.45
C GLY A 192 -1.13 -3.15 -3.52
N TRP A 193 -1.08 -1.89 -3.97
CA TRP A 193 -1.79 -1.42 -5.14
C TRP A 193 -0.84 -0.58 -6.00
N GLY A 194 -0.74 -0.96 -7.28
CA GLY A 194 0.13 -0.28 -8.23
C GLY A 194 1.61 -0.55 -7.96
N SER A 195 2.37 0.49 -7.64
CA SER A 195 3.82 0.42 -7.45
C SER A 195 4.26 0.41 -5.97
N ILE A 196 3.34 0.44 -5.01
CA ILE A 196 3.63 0.49 -3.57
C ILE A 196 3.08 -0.75 -2.89
N TYR A 197 3.90 -1.37 -2.04
CA TYR A 197 3.57 -2.53 -1.22
C TYR A 197 3.77 -2.18 0.25
N GLN A 198 2.84 -2.62 1.09
CA GLN A 198 2.90 -2.47 2.54
C GLN A 198 3.10 -3.83 3.19
N SER A 199 4.08 -3.91 4.07
CA SER A 199 4.39 -5.10 4.88
C SER A 199 4.39 -4.72 6.35
N GLU A 200 4.03 -5.68 7.21
CA GLU A 200 4.09 -5.52 8.66
C GLU A 200 4.83 -6.68 9.31
N THR A 201 5.45 -6.40 10.46
CA THR A 201 6.14 -7.41 11.25
C THR A 201 5.92 -7.11 12.74
N PHE A 202 5.62 -8.15 13.50
CA PHE A 202 5.52 -8.08 14.95
C PHE A 202 6.90 -7.82 15.57
N ILE A 203 7.00 -6.84 16.48
CA ILE A 203 8.22 -6.51 17.20
C ILE A 203 8.26 -7.25 18.54
N THR A 204 7.32 -6.90 19.42
CA THR A 204 7.27 -7.41 20.80
C THR A 204 5.92 -7.12 21.43
N SER A 205 5.69 -7.74 22.59
CA SER A 205 4.63 -7.36 23.51
C SER A 205 5.24 -6.72 24.76
N VAL A 206 4.68 -5.60 25.19
CA VAL A 206 5.18 -4.84 26.34
C VAL A 206 4.01 -4.42 27.22
N ARG A 207 4.26 -4.33 28.53
CA ARG A 207 3.30 -3.80 29.50
C ARG A 207 3.90 -2.57 30.16
N PRO A 208 3.42 -1.36 29.81
CA PRO A 208 3.88 -0.12 30.44
C PRO A 208 3.65 -0.13 31.95
N LEU A 209 4.62 0.34 32.71
CA LEU A 209 4.51 0.36 34.17
C LEU A 209 3.69 1.54 34.69
N HIS A 210 3.66 2.64 33.94
CA HIS A 210 2.96 3.88 34.32
C HIS A 210 2.55 4.66 33.05
N PRO A 211 1.56 5.57 33.18
CA PRO A 211 1.23 6.50 32.10
C PRO A 211 2.42 7.45 31.85
N ALA A 212 2.83 7.59 30.59
CA ALA A 212 3.92 8.48 30.19
C ALA A 212 3.89 8.72 28.67
N ASN A 213 4.72 9.66 28.22
CA ASN A 213 5.04 9.81 26.80
C ASN A 213 6.31 9.00 26.52
N TYR A 214 6.12 7.87 25.85
CA TYR A 214 7.18 6.95 25.48
C TYR A 214 7.72 7.26 24.08
N THR A 215 8.90 6.72 23.77
CA THR A 215 9.54 6.97 22.49
C THR A 215 9.96 5.67 21.82
N ILE A 216 9.71 5.55 20.51
CA ILE A 216 10.27 4.52 19.65
C ILE A 216 11.17 5.20 18.63
N LYS A 217 12.39 4.69 18.47
CA LYS A 217 13.37 5.15 17.49
C LYS A 217 13.65 4.03 16.50
N ILE A 218 13.65 4.35 15.20
CA ILE A 218 13.90 3.39 14.13
C ILE A 218 15.05 3.88 13.27
N MET A 219 15.99 3.00 12.99
CA MET A 219 17.14 3.24 12.12
C MET A 219 17.24 2.11 11.08
N SER A 220 17.80 2.41 9.92
CA SER A 220 18.12 1.39 8.92
C SER A 220 19.21 0.45 9.43
N GLY A 221 18.95 -0.86 9.37
CA GLY A 221 19.94 -1.92 9.63
C GLY A 221 20.65 -2.42 8.36
N MET A 222 20.37 -1.79 7.20
CA MET A 222 20.98 -2.13 5.91
C MET A 222 22.40 -1.58 5.82
N LYS A 223 23.20 -2.14 4.89
CA LYS A 223 24.60 -1.72 4.69
C LYS A 223 24.73 -0.41 3.93
N ASP A 224 23.71 -0.03 3.15
CA ASP A 224 23.74 1.13 2.29
C ASP A 224 23.79 2.44 3.07
N GLU A 225 24.60 3.37 2.63
CA GLU A 225 24.64 4.74 3.17
C GLU A 225 23.32 5.50 2.89
N LYS A 226 22.63 5.16 1.79
CA LYS A 226 21.31 5.67 1.43
C LYS A 226 20.45 4.56 0.85
N LEU A 227 19.43 4.16 1.58
CA LEU A 227 18.49 3.14 1.17
C LEU A 227 17.36 3.75 0.36
N GLN A 228 17.24 3.38 -0.91
CA GLN A 228 16.21 3.84 -1.83
C GLN A 228 15.05 2.87 -1.90
N GLY A 229 13.91 3.31 -2.46
CA GLY A 229 12.75 2.46 -2.71
C GLY A 229 11.85 2.22 -1.51
N LEU A 230 12.12 2.82 -0.35
CA LEU A 230 11.18 2.91 0.76
C LEU A 230 10.48 4.27 0.76
N SER A 231 9.17 4.28 0.91
CA SER A 231 8.38 5.52 0.99
C SER A 231 8.03 5.92 2.41
N ASP A 232 7.66 4.97 3.25
CA ASP A 232 7.22 5.23 4.62
C ASP A 232 7.65 4.12 5.57
N VAL A 233 7.88 4.50 6.81
CA VAL A 233 8.03 3.58 7.95
C VAL A 233 7.01 3.96 9.01
N GLY A 234 6.32 2.97 9.56
CA GLY A 234 5.25 3.16 10.54
C GLY A 234 5.40 2.29 11.77
N ILE A 235 4.70 2.72 12.81
CA ILE A 235 4.50 1.97 14.05
C ILE A 235 3.00 1.84 14.30
N ARG A 236 2.56 0.62 14.58
CA ARG A 236 1.22 0.32 15.04
C ARG A 236 1.27 -0.37 16.40
N ILE A 237 0.44 0.07 17.33
CA ILE A 237 0.33 -0.46 18.69
C ILE A 237 -1.12 -0.81 18.96
N GLU A 238 -1.35 -2.04 19.41
CA GLU A 238 -2.66 -2.57 19.73
C GLU A 238 -2.74 -3.03 21.19
N LYS A 239 -3.91 -2.89 21.79
CA LYS A 239 -4.24 -3.57 23.06
C LYS A 239 -4.47 -5.06 22.77
N GLN A 240 -3.92 -5.89 23.65
CA GLN A 240 -4.18 -7.33 23.66
C GLN A 240 -5.44 -7.63 24.45
#